data_bee730b0928ac98fd17d1bd667b27c61
#
_entry.id   bee730b0928ac98fd17d1bd667b27c61
#
_cell.length_a   1.000
_cell.length_b   1.000
_cell.length_c   1.000
_cell.angle_alpha   90.00
_cell.angle_beta   90.00
_cell.angle_gamma   90.00
#
_symmetry.space_group_name_H-M   'P 1'
#
loop_
_entity.id
_entity.type
_entity.pdbx_description
1 polymer ?
#
loop_
_entity_poly.entity_id
_entity_poly.type
_entity_poly.pdbx_seq_one_letter_code
_entity_poly.pdbx_strand_id
1 'polypeptide(L)'
;MAWGIHAFDEQAENDNTISDGLQDAFYGFGTIGEYRVLAQTDDCIVIRLENETGEGDMIIYRVFDGVFLIYNDFHMSQYHSMYQATDTMFAVDYCREGSLTMESDNCMYYIKKPGNICIDSRVHHKGMNYFPTNHYHGITIGFVNSIAEKTLSENAAGIPIDLTDIRRKFCGEDGYFIIHEEETLKRLFTDLYMVPDSAKIPYFRTKVLELLVCLSVIEANNITKEGPYFYKDKVEKTRAVQKLISENIDQEYTIKWLAERFDISQTALKDCFKSLYEKPIYTWLKEYRIEKAKEYLTEKEDMSILDIAMAVGYKSQAKFGAVFKKICGMTPNEYRNQRH
;
A
#
# COMPACT_ATOMS: atom_id res chain seq x y z
N MET A 1 13.61 -6.33 -5.97
CA MET A 1 13.91 -6.51 -7.41
C MET A 1 13.16 -5.39 -8.12
N ALA A 2 13.89 -4.46 -8.70
CA ALA A 2 13.29 -3.37 -9.46
C ALA A 2 12.51 -3.97 -10.63
N TRP A 3 11.24 -3.69 -10.71
CA TRP A 3 10.37 -4.08 -11.82
C TRP A 3 10.92 -3.43 -13.08
N GLY A 4 11.10 -4.24 -14.16
CA GLY A 4 11.77 -3.84 -15.40
C GLY A 4 11.23 -2.58 -16.07
N ILE A 5 11.43 -1.43 -15.44
CA ILE A 5 11.33 -0.10 -16.09
C ILE A 5 12.36 0.02 -17.23
N HIS A 6 13.36 -0.88 -17.29
CA HIS A 6 14.39 -0.91 -18.32
C HIS A 6 13.91 -1.26 -19.74
N ALA A 7 12.62 -1.54 -19.96
CA ALA A 7 12.08 -1.84 -21.28
C ALA A 7 11.43 -0.62 -21.98
N PHE A 8 11.38 0.52 -21.33
CA PHE A 8 10.81 1.74 -21.92
C PHE A 8 11.95 2.68 -22.36
N ASP A 9 11.97 3.04 -23.63
CA ASP A 9 12.94 3.98 -24.20
C ASP A 9 12.80 5.34 -23.50
N GLU A 10 13.89 5.92 -22.98
CA GLU A 10 13.93 7.19 -22.23
C GLU A 10 13.57 8.45 -23.04
N GLN A 11 12.92 8.31 -24.20
CA GLN A 11 12.62 9.41 -25.11
C GLN A 11 11.14 9.87 -25.12
N ALA A 12 10.37 9.63 -24.07
CA ALA A 12 9.09 10.31 -23.94
C ALA A 12 9.33 11.78 -23.55
N GLU A 13 9.21 12.70 -24.51
CA GLU A 13 9.09 14.14 -24.25
C GLU A 13 7.98 14.35 -23.20
N ASN A 14 8.14 15.38 -22.36
CA ASN A 14 7.25 15.79 -21.25
C ASN A 14 5.82 16.19 -21.71
N ASP A 15 5.17 15.37 -22.50
CA ASP A 15 3.76 15.55 -22.88
C ASP A 15 2.90 14.65 -21.99
N ASN A 16 2.23 15.26 -21.00
CA ASN A 16 1.29 14.60 -20.11
C ASN A 16 -0.01 14.18 -20.83
N THR A 17 -0.02 14.15 -22.15
CA THR A 17 -1.18 13.76 -22.96
C THR A 17 -1.34 12.23 -22.91
N ILE A 18 -2.43 11.77 -22.34
CA ILE A 18 -2.79 10.35 -22.28
C ILE A 18 -3.42 9.97 -23.60
N SER A 19 -3.02 8.84 -24.19
CA SER A 19 -3.64 8.32 -25.43
C SER A 19 -5.14 8.05 -25.24
N ASP A 20 -5.94 8.29 -26.29
CA ASP A 20 -7.41 8.14 -26.26
C ASP A 20 -7.84 6.77 -25.69
N GLY A 21 -7.12 5.71 -25.99
CA GLY A 21 -7.43 4.36 -25.49
C GLY A 21 -7.21 4.15 -23.99
N LEU A 22 -6.39 4.99 -23.35
CA LEU A 22 -6.14 4.95 -21.90
C LEU A 22 -6.88 6.05 -21.13
N GLN A 23 -7.48 7.02 -21.85
CA GLN A 23 -8.28 8.07 -21.21
C GLN A 23 -9.43 7.49 -20.39
N ASP A 24 -10.10 6.45 -20.87
CA ASP A 24 -11.18 5.78 -20.14
C ASP A 24 -10.71 5.23 -18.78
N ALA A 25 -9.45 4.77 -18.68
CA ALA A 25 -8.84 4.37 -17.41
C ALA A 25 -8.79 5.55 -16.44
N PHE A 26 -8.37 6.71 -16.92
CA PHE A 26 -8.25 7.92 -16.11
C PHE A 26 -9.61 8.54 -15.82
N TYR A 27 -10.54 8.56 -16.76
CA TYR A 27 -11.93 9.02 -16.53
C TYR A 27 -12.67 8.11 -15.55
N GLY A 28 -12.47 6.79 -15.63
CA GLY A 28 -13.05 5.82 -14.70
C GLY A 28 -12.40 5.87 -13.32
N PHE A 29 -11.10 6.17 -13.25
CA PHE A 29 -10.36 6.31 -11.98
C PHE A 29 -10.40 7.73 -11.41
N GLY A 30 -11.00 8.70 -12.12
CA GLY A 30 -11.10 10.10 -11.70
C GLY A 30 -9.77 10.85 -11.78
N THR A 31 -9.75 12.06 -11.22
CA THR A 31 -8.55 12.90 -11.18
C THR A 31 -7.57 12.35 -10.14
N ILE A 32 -6.44 11.78 -10.57
CA ILE A 32 -5.43 11.18 -9.66
C ILE A 32 -4.67 12.25 -8.87
N GLY A 33 -4.71 13.52 -9.28
CA GLY A 33 -3.92 14.63 -8.76
C GLY A 33 -2.78 14.98 -9.72
N GLU A 34 -1.71 15.60 -9.22
CA GLU A 34 -0.53 15.89 -10.04
C GLU A 34 0.28 14.59 -10.23
N TYR A 35 0.56 14.24 -11.47
CA TYR A 35 1.37 13.10 -11.84
C TYR A 35 2.25 13.43 -13.06
N ARG A 36 3.30 12.65 -13.25
CA ARG A 36 4.15 12.70 -14.44
C ARG A 36 4.05 11.37 -15.18
N VAL A 37 3.80 11.40 -16.49
CA VAL A 37 3.87 10.22 -17.34
C VAL A 37 5.34 9.89 -17.58
N LEU A 38 5.76 8.67 -17.22
CA LEU A 38 7.12 8.18 -17.42
C LEU A 38 7.25 7.41 -18.75
N ALA A 39 6.21 6.64 -19.10
CA ALA A 39 6.17 5.86 -20.33
C ALA A 39 4.72 5.52 -20.69
N GLN A 40 4.47 5.26 -21.98
CA GLN A 40 3.13 4.92 -22.46
C GLN A 40 3.23 4.06 -23.73
N THR A 41 2.30 3.11 -23.86
CA THR A 41 2.01 2.31 -25.06
C THR A 41 0.50 2.30 -25.29
N ASP A 42 0.00 1.56 -26.30
CA ASP A 42 -1.44 1.44 -26.56
C ASP A 42 -2.23 0.83 -25.39
N ASP A 43 -1.62 -0.09 -24.63
CA ASP A 43 -2.28 -0.85 -23.56
C ASP A 43 -1.66 -0.61 -22.17
N CYS A 44 -0.66 0.25 -22.05
CA CYS A 44 0.04 0.47 -20.77
C CYS A 44 0.48 1.92 -20.62
N ILE A 45 0.33 2.45 -19.41
CA ILE A 45 0.91 3.74 -19.02
C ILE A 45 1.59 3.61 -17.66
N VAL A 46 2.74 4.24 -17.52
CA VAL A 46 3.49 4.35 -16.27
C VAL A 46 3.44 5.80 -15.82
N ILE A 47 2.93 6.02 -14.63
CA ILE A 47 2.87 7.36 -14.03
C ILE A 47 3.60 7.40 -12.72
N ARG A 48 4.16 8.55 -12.38
CA ARG A 48 4.80 8.85 -11.12
C ARG A 48 4.05 9.95 -10.39
N LEU A 49 3.85 9.73 -9.10
CA LEU A 49 3.32 10.66 -8.12
C LEU A 49 4.47 11.07 -7.21
N GLU A 50 4.65 12.36 -6.97
CA GLU A 50 5.74 12.91 -6.14
C GLU A 50 5.19 13.96 -5.18
N ASN A 51 5.72 14.01 -3.95
CA ASN A 51 5.49 15.09 -3.00
C ASN A 51 6.67 15.19 -2.02
N GLU A 52 6.61 16.11 -1.06
CA GLU A 52 7.64 16.29 -0.06
C GLU A 52 7.94 15.05 0.80
N THR A 53 7.08 14.04 0.79
CA THR A 53 7.25 12.82 1.60
C THR A 53 7.82 11.63 0.83
N GLY A 54 7.97 11.75 -0.49
CA GLY A 54 8.52 10.69 -1.32
C GLY A 54 7.86 10.59 -2.70
N GLU A 55 7.99 9.43 -3.31
CA GLU A 55 7.48 9.14 -4.65
C GLU A 55 6.73 7.81 -4.72
N GLY A 56 5.91 7.63 -5.74
CA GLY A 56 5.23 6.38 -6.02
C GLY A 56 4.94 6.19 -7.50
N ASP A 57 5.11 4.97 -7.97
CA ASP A 57 4.86 4.59 -9.34
C ASP A 57 3.57 3.77 -9.46
N MET A 58 2.80 4.04 -10.52
CA MET A 58 1.67 3.22 -10.93
C MET A 58 1.89 2.76 -12.37
N ILE A 59 1.85 1.44 -12.59
CA ILE A 59 1.87 0.84 -13.92
C ILE A 59 0.47 0.35 -14.23
N ILE A 60 -0.22 0.99 -15.15
CA ILE A 60 -1.63 0.79 -15.46
C ILE A 60 -1.74 0.08 -16.81
N TYR A 61 -2.29 -1.11 -16.81
CA TYR A 61 -2.58 -1.89 -18.02
C TYR A 61 -4.08 -1.88 -18.33
N ARG A 62 -4.45 -1.57 -19.57
CA ARG A 62 -5.80 -1.79 -20.10
C ARG A 62 -5.94 -3.26 -20.49
N VAL A 63 -6.64 -4.03 -19.66
CA VAL A 63 -6.83 -5.48 -19.88
C VAL A 63 -7.99 -5.74 -20.84
N PHE A 64 -9.11 -5.05 -20.62
CA PHE A 64 -10.27 -4.95 -21.49
C PHE A 64 -10.78 -3.52 -21.45
N ASP A 65 -11.66 -3.14 -22.36
CA ASP A 65 -12.32 -1.84 -22.24
C ASP A 65 -13.13 -1.81 -20.94
N GLY A 66 -12.87 -0.79 -20.12
CA GLY A 66 -13.44 -0.65 -18.78
C GLY A 66 -12.82 -1.56 -17.71
N VAL A 67 -11.76 -2.34 -18.01
CA VAL A 67 -11.07 -3.18 -17.02
C VAL A 67 -9.57 -2.89 -17.02
N PHE A 68 -9.06 -2.49 -15.86
CA PHE A 68 -7.66 -2.10 -15.69
C PHE A 68 -6.98 -2.91 -14.61
N LEU A 69 -5.70 -3.24 -14.82
CA LEU A 69 -4.83 -3.85 -13.84
C LEU A 69 -3.69 -2.87 -13.55
N ILE A 70 -3.50 -2.55 -12.27
CA ILE A 70 -2.57 -1.53 -11.82
C ILE A 70 -1.60 -2.16 -10.83
N TYR A 71 -0.30 -2.04 -11.08
CA TYR A 71 0.73 -2.24 -10.07
C TYR A 71 0.98 -0.92 -9.39
N ASN A 72 0.94 -0.93 -8.07
CA ASN A 72 1.21 0.22 -7.22
C ASN A 72 2.50 -0.03 -6.45
N ASP A 73 3.43 0.93 -6.48
CA ASP A 73 4.69 0.89 -5.73
C ASP A 73 4.97 2.28 -5.17
N PHE A 74 4.64 2.49 -3.90
CA PHE A 74 4.74 3.79 -3.22
C PHE A 74 5.81 3.75 -2.14
N HIS A 75 6.73 4.72 -2.19
CA HIS A 75 7.77 4.98 -1.22
C HIS A 75 7.63 6.41 -0.68
N MET A 76 6.53 6.64 0.05
CA MET A 76 6.17 7.93 0.65
C MET A 76 5.39 7.72 1.94
N SER A 77 5.23 8.75 2.76
CA SER A 77 4.45 8.63 4.01
C SER A 77 2.98 8.97 3.82
N GLN A 78 2.65 9.81 2.84
CA GLN A 78 1.27 10.23 2.57
C GLN A 78 1.09 10.72 1.13
N TYR A 79 -0.16 10.65 0.66
CA TYR A 79 -0.58 11.18 -0.62
C TYR A 79 -2.00 11.69 -0.55
N HIS A 80 -2.25 12.90 -1.08
CA HIS A 80 -3.60 13.44 -1.18
C HIS A 80 -4.23 13.03 -2.51
N SER A 81 -5.16 12.08 -2.46
CA SER A 81 -5.91 11.65 -3.64
C SER A 81 -7.00 12.67 -3.98
N MET A 82 -6.97 13.15 -5.20
CA MET A 82 -8.06 13.95 -5.80
C MET A 82 -9.10 13.06 -6.48
N TYR A 83 -8.95 11.74 -6.33
CA TYR A 83 -9.79 10.75 -6.97
C TYR A 83 -11.28 11.00 -6.68
N GLN A 84 -12.06 11.01 -7.73
CA GLN A 84 -13.52 11.11 -7.64
C GLN A 84 -14.13 10.14 -8.65
N ALA A 85 -14.78 9.11 -8.17
CA ALA A 85 -15.49 8.17 -9.02
C ALA A 85 -16.57 8.91 -9.81
N THR A 86 -16.57 8.71 -11.12
CA THR A 86 -17.52 9.35 -12.05
C THR A 86 -18.67 8.45 -12.47
N ASP A 87 -18.55 7.14 -12.20
CA ASP A 87 -19.53 6.11 -12.58
C ASP A 87 -19.61 5.01 -11.51
N THR A 88 -20.56 4.11 -11.68
CA THR A 88 -20.65 2.89 -10.88
C THR A 88 -19.44 2.01 -11.18
N MET A 89 -18.50 1.99 -10.27
CA MET A 89 -17.32 1.16 -10.38
C MET A 89 -17.04 0.42 -9.10
N PHE A 90 -16.24 -0.60 -9.20
CA PHE A 90 -15.59 -1.20 -8.04
C PHE A 90 -14.18 -1.65 -8.42
N ALA A 91 -13.38 -1.93 -7.42
CA ALA A 91 -12.07 -2.50 -7.63
C ALA A 91 -11.74 -3.56 -6.59
N VAL A 92 -10.82 -4.44 -6.96
CA VAL A 92 -10.25 -5.47 -6.11
C VAL A 92 -8.78 -5.15 -5.91
N ASP A 93 -8.40 -4.82 -4.68
CA ASP A 93 -7.04 -4.49 -4.29
C ASP A 93 -6.40 -5.64 -3.53
N TYR A 94 -5.20 -6.01 -3.89
CA TYR A 94 -4.35 -6.91 -3.13
C TYR A 94 -3.15 -6.15 -2.57
N CYS A 95 -2.99 -6.13 -1.26
CA CYS A 95 -1.81 -5.59 -0.61
C CYS A 95 -0.77 -6.70 -0.46
N ARG A 96 0.40 -6.53 -1.11
CA ARG A 96 1.51 -7.47 -1.02
C ARG A 96 2.45 -7.13 0.13
N GLU A 97 2.84 -5.87 0.23
CA GLU A 97 3.82 -5.38 1.21
C GLU A 97 3.45 -3.97 1.67
N GLY A 98 3.83 -3.61 2.89
CA GLY A 98 3.51 -2.33 3.48
C GLY A 98 2.05 -2.21 3.87
N SER A 99 1.62 -1.01 4.20
CA SER A 99 0.22 -0.75 4.59
C SER A 99 -0.29 0.58 4.04
N LEU A 100 -1.58 0.60 3.73
CA LEU A 100 -2.29 1.81 3.28
C LEU A 100 -3.46 2.07 4.23
N THR A 101 -3.54 3.30 4.75
CA THR A 101 -4.65 3.76 5.57
C THR A 101 -5.40 4.87 4.84
N MET A 102 -6.69 4.67 4.65
CA MET A 102 -7.59 5.63 4.00
C MET A 102 -8.65 6.11 4.97
N GLU A 103 -8.96 7.39 4.95
CA GLU A 103 -10.06 7.98 5.73
C GLU A 103 -11.39 7.73 5.01
N SER A 104 -12.42 7.34 5.77
CA SER A 104 -13.80 7.22 5.32
C SER A 104 -14.63 8.40 5.80
N ASP A 105 -15.72 8.71 5.09
CA ASP A 105 -16.67 9.77 5.45
C ASP A 105 -17.31 9.58 6.84
N ASN A 106 -17.32 8.37 7.38
CA ASN A 106 -17.86 8.02 8.70
C ASN A 106 -16.88 8.24 9.86
N CYS A 107 -15.84 9.07 9.70
CA CYS A 107 -14.78 9.27 10.70
C CYS A 107 -14.08 7.96 11.12
N MET A 108 -13.94 7.03 10.19
CA MET A 108 -13.23 5.77 10.36
C MET A 108 -12.07 5.68 9.39
N TYR A 109 -11.07 4.90 9.77
CA TYR A 109 -9.96 4.56 8.88
C TYR A 109 -10.04 3.09 8.49
N TYR A 110 -9.88 2.84 7.19
CA TYR A 110 -9.65 1.52 6.64
C TYR A 110 -8.16 1.28 6.51
N ILE A 111 -7.70 0.10 6.91
CA ILE A 111 -6.29 -0.27 6.83
C ILE A 111 -6.15 -1.49 5.93
N LYS A 112 -5.50 -1.30 4.77
CA LYS A 112 -5.07 -2.40 3.90
C LYS A 112 -3.72 -2.89 4.39
N LYS A 113 -3.61 -4.19 4.68
CA LYS A 113 -2.41 -4.86 5.21
C LYS A 113 -1.92 -5.94 4.26
N PRO A 114 -0.66 -6.38 4.38
CA PRO A 114 -0.14 -7.49 3.61
C PRO A 114 -1.04 -8.74 3.69
N GLY A 115 -1.35 -9.31 2.53
CA GLY A 115 -2.23 -10.46 2.38
C GLY A 115 -3.73 -10.13 2.36
N ASN A 116 -4.15 -8.89 2.63
CA ASN A 116 -5.54 -8.47 2.49
C ASN A 116 -5.92 -8.33 1.02
N ILE A 117 -7.12 -8.80 0.69
CA ILE A 117 -7.80 -8.52 -0.56
C ILE A 117 -9.01 -7.65 -0.21
N CYS A 118 -9.04 -6.45 -0.76
CA CYS A 118 -10.08 -5.47 -0.49
C CYS A 118 -10.92 -5.27 -1.74
N ILE A 119 -12.25 -5.31 -1.60
CA ILE A 119 -13.17 -4.98 -2.68
C ILE A 119 -13.90 -3.72 -2.27
N ASP A 120 -13.82 -2.68 -3.06
CA ASP A 120 -14.47 -1.42 -2.74
C ASP A 120 -15.06 -0.71 -3.97
N SER A 121 -16.09 0.10 -3.73
CA SER A 121 -16.83 0.87 -4.75
C SER A 121 -16.16 2.18 -5.13
N ARG A 122 -14.96 2.46 -4.65
CA ARG A 122 -14.18 3.68 -4.88
C ARG A 122 -14.80 5.01 -4.43
N VAL A 123 -15.95 4.99 -3.80
CA VAL A 123 -16.65 6.24 -3.37
C VAL A 123 -15.86 7.00 -2.29
N HIS A 124 -14.98 6.34 -1.55
CA HIS A 124 -14.21 6.93 -0.44
C HIS A 124 -12.72 7.13 -0.74
N HIS A 125 -12.33 7.16 -2.03
CA HIS A 125 -10.91 7.29 -2.41
C HIS A 125 -10.40 8.73 -2.49
N LYS A 126 -11.26 9.73 -2.31
CA LYS A 126 -10.87 11.14 -2.21
C LYS A 126 -10.36 11.44 -0.81
N GLY A 127 -9.23 12.16 -0.72
CA GLY A 127 -8.66 12.61 0.56
C GLY A 127 -7.29 12.04 0.85
N MET A 128 -6.90 12.09 2.12
CA MET A 128 -5.56 11.68 2.52
C MET A 128 -5.43 10.16 2.61
N ASN A 129 -4.49 9.64 1.84
CA ASN A 129 -3.95 8.30 1.97
C ASN A 129 -2.65 8.37 2.78
N TYR A 130 -2.48 7.45 3.71
CA TYR A 130 -1.29 7.39 4.55
C TYR A 130 -0.63 6.03 4.39
N PHE A 131 0.69 6.04 4.29
CA PHE A 131 1.52 4.84 4.24
C PHE A 131 2.33 4.75 5.54
N PRO A 132 1.80 4.12 6.60
CA PRO A 132 2.42 4.12 7.92
C PRO A 132 3.83 3.54 7.96
N THR A 133 4.15 2.66 7.02
CA THR A 133 5.47 2.03 6.86
C THR A 133 6.35 2.75 5.83
N ASN A 134 5.91 3.91 5.30
CA ASN A 134 6.51 4.64 4.18
C ASN A 134 6.69 3.79 2.92
N HIS A 135 5.93 2.72 2.82
CA HIS A 135 5.97 1.77 1.73
C HIS A 135 4.61 1.11 1.54
N TYR A 136 4.20 0.96 0.28
CA TYR A 136 3.02 0.18 -0.11
C TYR A 136 3.25 -0.42 -1.49
N HIS A 137 3.12 -1.74 -1.57
CA HIS A 137 3.22 -2.47 -2.82
C HIS A 137 1.99 -3.38 -2.99
N GLY A 138 1.28 -3.23 -4.10
CA GLY A 138 0.06 -3.97 -4.32
C GLY A 138 -0.41 -3.97 -5.77
N ILE A 139 -1.48 -4.71 -6.02
CA ILE A 139 -2.18 -4.76 -7.31
C ILE A 139 -3.62 -4.31 -7.10
N THR A 140 -4.09 -3.49 -8.01
CA THR A 140 -5.51 -3.10 -8.15
C THR A 140 -6.05 -3.64 -9.47
N ILE A 141 -7.20 -4.30 -9.43
CA ILE A 141 -7.99 -4.62 -10.64
C ILE A 141 -9.29 -3.83 -10.55
N GLY A 142 -9.46 -2.86 -11.43
CA GLY A 142 -10.60 -1.94 -11.45
C GLY A 142 -11.55 -2.22 -12.58
N PHE A 143 -12.85 -2.04 -12.32
CA PHE A 143 -13.96 -2.28 -13.25
C PHE A 143 -14.82 -1.02 -13.33
N VAL A 144 -14.91 -0.41 -14.52
CA VAL A 144 -15.86 0.63 -14.85
C VAL A 144 -17.11 -0.06 -15.40
N ASN A 145 -18.13 -0.27 -14.55
CA ASN A 145 -19.20 -1.22 -14.79
C ASN A 145 -19.89 -1.03 -16.14
N SER A 146 -20.24 0.22 -16.50
CA SER A 146 -20.97 0.51 -17.75
C SER A 146 -20.24 0.04 -19.01
N ILE A 147 -18.91 0.09 -19.03
CA ILE A 147 -18.08 -0.31 -20.16
C ILE A 147 -17.67 -1.79 -20.02
N ALA A 148 -17.24 -2.17 -18.82
CA ALA A 148 -16.73 -3.51 -18.55
C ALA A 148 -17.77 -4.62 -18.76
N GLU A 149 -19.03 -4.42 -18.37
CA GLU A 149 -20.12 -5.39 -18.58
C GLU A 149 -20.29 -5.76 -20.05
N LYS A 150 -20.30 -4.75 -20.93
CA LYS A 150 -20.39 -4.97 -22.37
C LYS A 150 -19.21 -5.79 -22.89
N THR A 151 -18.01 -5.33 -22.61
CA THR A 151 -16.78 -5.96 -23.11
C THR A 151 -16.59 -7.38 -22.58
N LEU A 152 -16.90 -7.63 -21.31
CA LEU A 152 -16.81 -8.97 -20.72
C LEU A 152 -17.86 -9.91 -21.28
N SER A 153 -19.09 -9.44 -21.56
CA SER A 153 -20.12 -10.27 -22.21
C SER A 153 -19.71 -10.76 -23.60
N GLU A 154 -18.97 -9.93 -24.34
CA GLU A 154 -18.45 -10.26 -25.68
C GLU A 154 -17.24 -11.22 -25.62
N ASN A 155 -16.37 -11.07 -24.62
CA ASN A 155 -15.09 -11.78 -24.52
C ASN A 155 -15.11 -13.00 -23.59
N ALA A 156 -16.11 -13.12 -22.72
CA ALA A 156 -16.25 -14.21 -21.75
C ALA A 156 -17.46 -15.10 -22.05
N ALA A 157 -17.72 -15.40 -23.32
CA ALA A 157 -18.88 -16.19 -23.75
C ALA A 157 -18.98 -17.53 -22.98
N GLY A 158 -20.13 -17.75 -22.33
CA GLY A 158 -20.37 -18.95 -21.52
C GLY A 158 -19.92 -18.87 -20.06
N ILE A 159 -19.28 -17.79 -19.63
CA ILE A 159 -18.99 -17.52 -18.22
C ILE A 159 -20.05 -16.54 -17.69
N PRO A 160 -20.90 -16.94 -16.72
CA PRO A 160 -21.92 -16.05 -16.17
C PRO A 160 -21.26 -15.03 -15.21
N ILE A 161 -20.87 -13.88 -15.75
CA ILE A 161 -20.30 -12.76 -14.98
C ILE A 161 -21.37 -11.65 -14.88
N ASP A 162 -21.70 -11.29 -13.66
CA ASP A 162 -22.55 -10.13 -13.33
C ASP A 162 -21.77 -9.20 -12.39
N LEU A 163 -21.20 -8.12 -12.95
CA LEU A 163 -20.43 -7.15 -12.17
C LEU A 163 -21.29 -6.38 -11.18
N THR A 164 -22.55 -6.13 -11.53
CA THR A 164 -23.50 -5.46 -10.64
C THR A 164 -23.81 -6.32 -9.42
N ASP A 165 -23.99 -7.63 -9.61
CA ASP A 165 -24.19 -8.57 -8.49
C ASP A 165 -22.92 -8.68 -7.60
N ILE A 166 -21.76 -8.82 -8.21
CA ILE A 166 -20.46 -8.85 -7.48
C ILE A 166 -20.29 -7.58 -6.64
N ARG A 167 -20.49 -6.40 -7.25
CA ARG A 167 -20.41 -5.11 -6.54
C ARG A 167 -21.42 -5.04 -5.39
N ARG A 168 -22.69 -5.39 -5.63
CA ARG A 168 -23.73 -5.41 -4.58
C ARG A 168 -23.38 -6.37 -3.45
N LYS A 169 -22.88 -7.55 -3.77
CA LYS A 169 -22.51 -8.61 -2.83
C LYS A 169 -21.40 -8.18 -1.87
N PHE A 170 -20.36 -7.52 -2.38
CA PHE A 170 -19.18 -7.18 -1.59
C PHE A 170 -19.16 -5.72 -1.12
N CYS A 171 -19.62 -4.78 -1.89
CA CYS A 171 -19.60 -3.37 -1.50
C CYS A 171 -20.79 -2.96 -0.64
N GLY A 172 -21.98 -3.51 -0.86
CA GLY A 172 -23.18 -3.23 -0.07
C GLY A 172 -23.41 -1.74 0.17
N GLU A 173 -23.91 -1.40 1.38
CA GLU A 173 -24.11 -0.01 1.83
C GLU A 173 -22.78 0.62 2.32
N ASP A 174 -21.84 -0.18 2.85
CA ASP A 174 -20.57 0.29 3.38
C ASP A 174 -19.56 0.66 2.28
N GLY A 175 -19.79 0.22 1.05
CA GLY A 175 -18.93 0.47 -0.10
C GLY A 175 -17.59 -0.28 -0.07
N TYR A 176 -17.34 -1.14 0.93
CA TYR A 176 -16.05 -1.73 1.21
C TYR A 176 -16.14 -3.11 1.87
N PHE A 177 -15.29 -4.06 1.46
CA PHE A 177 -15.21 -5.40 2.00
C PHE A 177 -13.77 -5.92 2.02
N ILE A 178 -13.35 -6.60 3.10
CA ILE A 178 -12.04 -7.23 3.19
C ILE A 178 -12.20 -8.75 3.23
N ILE A 179 -11.48 -9.42 2.34
CA ILE A 179 -11.29 -10.86 2.34
C ILE A 179 -9.96 -11.17 3.01
N HIS A 180 -10.00 -11.93 4.10
CA HIS A 180 -8.82 -12.41 4.81
C HIS A 180 -8.54 -13.87 4.42
N GLU A 181 -7.27 -14.21 4.22
CA GLU A 181 -6.76 -15.59 4.13
C GLU A 181 -7.45 -16.49 3.09
N GLU A 182 -7.97 -15.94 1.99
CA GLU A 182 -8.47 -16.73 0.88
C GLU A 182 -7.31 -17.11 -0.06
N GLU A 183 -6.86 -18.37 0.02
CA GLU A 183 -5.63 -18.85 -0.64
C GLU A 183 -5.73 -18.88 -2.17
N THR A 184 -6.93 -19.11 -2.73
CA THR A 184 -7.11 -19.12 -4.19
C THR A 184 -6.88 -17.72 -4.77
N LEU A 185 -7.49 -16.71 -4.15
CA LEU A 185 -7.29 -15.31 -4.57
C LEU A 185 -5.87 -14.83 -4.32
N LYS A 186 -5.25 -15.18 -3.19
CA LYS A 186 -3.83 -14.86 -2.94
C LYS A 186 -2.91 -15.42 -4.02
N ARG A 187 -3.11 -16.69 -4.40
CA ARG A 187 -2.33 -17.31 -5.46
C ARG A 187 -2.54 -16.59 -6.79
N LEU A 188 -3.79 -16.25 -7.13
CA LEU A 188 -4.11 -15.50 -8.35
C LEU A 188 -3.30 -14.20 -8.42
N PHE A 189 -3.32 -13.40 -7.34
CA PHE A 189 -2.55 -12.15 -7.29
C PHE A 189 -1.04 -12.38 -7.28
N THR A 190 -0.55 -13.44 -6.63
CA THR A 190 0.88 -13.79 -6.64
C THR A 190 1.36 -14.15 -8.04
N ASP A 191 0.56 -14.90 -8.80
CA ASP A 191 0.86 -15.27 -10.19
C ASP A 191 1.03 -14.04 -11.09
N LEU A 192 0.26 -12.96 -10.85
CA LEU A 192 0.35 -11.72 -11.62
C LEU A 192 1.73 -11.05 -11.54
N TYR A 193 2.52 -11.33 -10.51
CA TYR A 193 3.89 -10.83 -10.37
C TYR A 193 4.94 -11.64 -11.16
N MET A 194 4.59 -12.80 -11.69
CA MET A 194 5.52 -13.73 -12.32
C MET A 194 5.37 -13.82 -13.85
N VAL A 195 4.63 -12.89 -14.46
CA VAL A 195 4.27 -12.94 -15.88
C VAL A 195 5.40 -12.41 -16.77
N PRO A 196 5.85 -13.14 -17.79
CA PRO A 196 6.77 -12.62 -18.79
C PRO A 196 6.18 -11.43 -19.57
N ASP A 197 6.99 -10.44 -19.90
CA ASP A 197 6.55 -9.21 -20.59
C ASP A 197 5.78 -9.50 -21.89
N SER A 198 6.24 -10.47 -22.69
CA SER A 198 5.62 -10.85 -23.96
C SER A 198 4.22 -11.47 -23.83
N ALA A 199 3.80 -11.87 -22.62
CA ALA A 199 2.52 -12.55 -22.37
C ALA A 199 1.58 -11.77 -21.45
N LYS A 200 1.93 -10.53 -21.06
CA LYS A 200 1.21 -9.78 -20.03
C LYS A 200 -0.28 -9.65 -20.32
N ILE A 201 -0.66 -9.03 -21.43
CA ILE A 201 -2.09 -8.75 -21.70
C ILE A 201 -2.93 -10.03 -21.81
N PRO A 202 -2.57 -11.06 -22.61
CA PRO A 202 -3.34 -12.31 -22.63
C PRO A 202 -3.44 -13.00 -21.26
N TYR A 203 -2.37 -12.97 -20.48
CA TYR A 203 -2.35 -13.56 -19.15
C TYR A 203 -3.25 -12.78 -18.18
N PHE A 204 -3.18 -11.45 -18.19
CA PHE A 204 -4.02 -10.60 -17.36
C PHE A 204 -5.51 -10.79 -17.68
N ARG A 205 -5.87 -10.92 -18.96
CA ARG A 205 -7.25 -11.26 -19.38
C ARG A 205 -7.74 -12.55 -18.73
N THR A 206 -6.92 -13.58 -18.78
CA THR A 206 -7.26 -14.88 -18.15
C THR A 206 -7.43 -14.74 -16.63
N LYS A 207 -6.51 -14.02 -15.96
CA LYS A 207 -6.56 -13.83 -14.51
C LYS A 207 -7.73 -12.95 -14.05
N VAL A 208 -8.13 -11.98 -14.84
CA VAL A 208 -9.33 -11.16 -14.56
C VAL A 208 -10.59 -12.04 -14.63
N LEU A 209 -10.72 -12.90 -15.65
CA LEU A 209 -11.84 -13.81 -15.74
C LEU A 209 -11.85 -14.82 -14.59
N GLU A 210 -10.70 -15.40 -14.23
CA GLU A 210 -10.54 -16.27 -13.06
C GLU A 210 -10.99 -15.58 -11.79
N LEU A 211 -10.56 -14.32 -11.56
CA LEU A 211 -10.96 -13.50 -10.41
C LEU A 211 -12.48 -13.36 -10.34
N LEU A 212 -13.13 -12.99 -11.44
CA LEU A 212 -14.57 -12.77 -11.48
C LEU A 212 -15.35 -14.07 -11.22
N VAL A 213 -14.90 -15.21 -11.75
CA VAL A 213 -15.46 -16.52 -11.43
C VAL A 213 -15.32 -16.83 -9.94
N CYS A 214 -14.13 -16.64 -9.36
CA CYS A 214 -13.93 -16.84 -7.92
C CYS A 214 -14.88 -15.96 -7.09
N LEU A 215 -14.97 -14.67 -7.42
CA LEU A 215 -15.84 -13.73 -6.70
C LEU A 215 -17.34 -14.08 -6.84
N SER A 216 -17.76 -14.65 -7.97
CA SER A 216 -19.15 -15.04 -8.18
C SER A 216 -19.58 -16.18 -7.24
N VAL A 217 -18.68 -17.12 -6.94
CA VAL A 217 -18.98 -18.31 -6.12
C VAL A 217 -18.67 -18.10 -4.62
N ILE A 218 -17.83 -17.16 -4.26
CA ILE A 218 -17.52 -16.85 -2.86
C ILE A 218 -18.76 -16.27 -2.16
N GLU A 219 -19.19 -16.87 -1.05
CA GLU A 219 -20.28 -16.34 -0.23
C GLU A 219 -19.77 -15.32 0.78
N ALA A 220 -20.17 -14.06 0.63
CA ALA A 220 -19.73 -12.95 1.50
C ALA A 220 -20.06 -13.19 3.00
N ASN A 221 -21.12 -13.94 3.30
CA ASN A 221 -21.52 -14.27 4.68
C ASN A 221 -20.57 -15.25 5.39
N ASN A 222 -19.79 -16.01 4.64
CA ASN A 222 -18.84 -16.99 5.18
C ASN A 222 -17.45 -16.39 5.41
N ILE A 223 -17.25 -15.14 5.04
CA ILE A 223 -15.99 -14.42 5.19
C ILE A 223 -16.18 -13.35 6.27
N THR A 224 -15.31 -13.35 7.26
CA THR A 224 -15.36 -12.37 8.36
C THR A 224 -15.25 -10.95 7.80
N LYS A 225 -16.27 -10.13 8.04
CA LYS A 225 -16.26 -8.67 7.72
C LYS A 225 -15.30 -7.87 8.61
N GLU A 226 -14.52 -8.54 9.45
CA GLU A 226 -13.61 -7.90 10.39
C GLU A 226 -12.34 -7.40 9.71
N GLY A 227 -12.43 -6.23 9.11
CA GLY A 227 -11.25 -5.40 8.88
C GLY A 227 -10.93 -4.58 10.14
N PRO A 228 -9.69 -4.20 10.41
CA PRO A 228 -9.39 -3.26 11.47
C PRO A 228 -9.92 -1.88 11.09
N TYR A 229 -11.16 -1.64 11.46
CA TYR A 229 -11.73 -0.29 11.45
C TYR A 229 -11.29 0.38 12.75
N PHE A 230 -10.69 1.54 12.62
CA PHE A 230 -10.38 2.37 13.79
C PHE A 230 -11.06 3.72 13.62
N TYR A 231 -11.68 4.18 14.71
CA TYR A 231 -12.15 5.54 14.75
C TYR A 231 -10.99 6.51 14.51
N LYS A 232 -11.25 7.57 13.76
CA LYS A 232 -10.29 8.61 13.40
C LYS A 232 -9.46 9.08 14.58
N ASP A 233 -10.11 9.38 15.70
CA ASP A 233 -9.48 9.81 16.95
C ASP A 233 -8.38 8.81 17.41
N LYS A 234 -8.65 7.49 17.38
CA LYS A 234 -7.66 6.49 17.80
C LYS A 234 -6.46 6.42 16.87
N VAL A 235 -6.68 6.55 15.55
CA VAL A 235 -5.61 6.53 14.55
C VAL A 235 -4.75 7.79 14.67
N GLU A 236 -5.36 8.97 14.81
CA GLU A 236 -4.65 10.23 14.97
C GLU A 236 -3.82 10.26 16.26
N LYS A 237 -4.37 9.82 17.38
CA LYS A 237 -3.65 9.67 18.65
C LYS A 237 -2.48 8.69 18.52
N THR A 238 -2.67 7.58 17.83
CA THR A 238 -1.62 6.58 17.61
C THR A 238 -0.50 7.11 16.70
N ARG A 239 -0.84 7.88 15.67
CA ARG A 239 0.15 8.59 14.83
C ARG A 239 0.92 9.64 15.64
N ALA A 240 0.23 10.39 16.49
CA ALA A 240 0.89 11.35 17.37
C ALA A 240 1.86 10.67 18.36
N VAL A 241 1.53 9.47 18.86
CA VAL A 241 2.45 8.64 19.63
C VAL A 241 3.67 8.26 18.81
N GLN A 242 3.47 7.75 17.59
CA GLN A 242 4.58 7.36 16.71
C GLN A 242 5.49 8.56 16.41
N LYS A 243 4.93 9.72 16.09
CA LYS A 243 5.68 10.95 15.86
C LYS A 243 6.51 11.33 17.08
N LEU A 244 5.91 11.35 18.28
CA LEU A 244 6.61 11.66 19.52
C LEU A 244 7.83 10.74 19.74
N ILE A 245 7.66 9.42 19.62
CA ILE A 245 8.73 8.46 19.88
C ILE A 245 9.80 8.45 18.79
N SER A 246 9.47 8.84 17.55
CA SER A 246 10.44 8.97 16.46
C SER A 246 11.27 10.26 16.54
N GLU A 247 10.67 11.36 17.00
CA GLU A 247 11.37 12.64 17.20
C GLU A 247 12.26 12.63 18.44
N ASN A 248 11.99 11.77 19.43
CA ASN A 248 12.73 11.71 20.69
C ASN A 248 13.16 10.25 20.97
N ILE A 249 13.94 9.69 20.05
CA ILE A 249 14.32 8.27 20.05
C ILE A 249 15.23 7.86 21.22
N ASP A 250 15.93 8.82 21.82
CA ASP A 250 16.81 8.64 22.98
C ASP A 250 16.05 8.40 24.29
N GLN A 251 14.77 8.75 24.34
CA GLN A 251 13.94 8.67 25.55
C GLN A 251 13.39 7.27 25.80
N GLU A 252 13.14 6.97 27.09
CA GLU A 252 12.46 5.75 27.51
C GLU A 252 10.95 6.00 27.66
N TYR A 253 10.14 5.14 27.07
CA TYR A 253 8.69 5.24 27.12
C TYR A 253 8.08 3.99 27.74
N THR A 254 7.01 4.16 28.51
CA THR A 254 6.11 3.07 28.91
C THR A 254 4.79 3.18 28.17
N ILE A 255 4.16 2.05 27.86
CA ILE A 255 2.84 2.04 27.22
C ILE A 255 1.83 2.81 28.06
N LYS A 256 1.91 2.68 29.40
CA LYS A 256 1.03 3.39 30.33
C LYS A 256 1.19 4.91 30.15
N TRP A 257 2.40 5.43 30.18
CA TRP A 257 2.67 6.86 30.02
C TRP A 257 2.21 7.39 28.66
N LEU A 258 2.48 6.65 27.57
CA LEU A 258 2.02 7.03 26.23
C LEU A 258 0.49 7.06 26.15
N ALA A 259 -0.18 6.04 26.71
CA ALA A 259 -1.62 5.94 26.71
C ALA A 259 -2.29 7.09 27.51
N GLU A 260 -1.76 7.41 28.70
CA GLU A 260 -2.22 8.53 29.53
C GLU A 260 -2.00 9.89 28.85
N ARG A 261 -0.83 10.10 28.24
CA ARG A 261 -0.48 11.37 27.58
C ARG A 261 -1.37 11.69 26.38
N PHE A 262 -1.79 10.68 25.64
CA PHE A 262 -2.60 10.85 24.42
C PHE A 262 -4.08 10.50 24.63
N ASP A 263 -4.51 10.30 25.89
CA ASP A 263 -5.90 9.98 26.22
C ASP A 263 -6.46 8.83 25.37
N ILE A 264 -5.77 7.69 25.37
CA ILE A 264 -6.14 6.45 24.70
C ILE A 264 -5.91 5.26 25.63
N SER A 265 -6.77 4.24 25.59
CA SER A 265 -6.53 3.06 26.43
C SER A 265 -5.29 2.29 25.96
N GLN A 266 -4.57 1.65 26.88
CA GLN A 266 -3.36 0.87 26.55
C GLN A 266 -3.63 -0.22 25.52
N THR A 267 -4.78 -0.88 25.59
CA THR A 267 -5.20 -1.92 24.64
C THR A 267 -5.44 -1.31 23.26
N ALA A 268 -6.25 -0.25 23.19
CA ALA A 268 -6.53 0.43 21.93
C ALA A 268 -5.25 0.96 21.26
N LEU A 269 -4.32 1.54 22.05
CA LEU A 269 -3.03 2.00 21.54
C LEU A 269 -2.19 0.86 20.95
N LYS A 270 -2.06 -0.28 21.67
CA LYS A 270 -1.30 -1.44 21.19
C LYS A 270 -1.88 -2.01 19.90
N ASP A 271 -3.20 -2.19 19.86
CA ASP A 271 -3.90 -2.79 18.74
C ASP A 271 -3.86 -1.88 17.49
N CYS A 272 -4.15 -0.59 17.69
CA CYS A 272 -4.09 0.39 16.62
C CYS A 272 -2.65 0.56 16.11
N PHE A 273 -1.64 0.66 17.00
CA PHE A 273 -0.24 0.79 16.59
C PHE A 273 0.25 -0.43 15.82
N LYS A 274 -0.05 -1.65 16.32
CA LYS A 274 0.30 -2.89 15.60
C LYS A 274 -0.42 -2.97 14.25
N SER A 275 -1.63 -2.44 14.17
CA SER A 275 -2.39 -2.44 12.92
C SER A 275 -1.84 -1.46 11.89
N LEU A 276 -1.38 -0.28 12.32
CA LEU A 276 -0.81 0.74 11.43
C LEU A 276 0.62 0.39 11.00
N TYR A 277 1.47 -0.02 11.94
CA TYR A 277 2.91 -0.18 11.74
C TYR A 277 3.37 -1.64 11.71
N GLU A 278 2.44 -2.61 11.69
CA GLU A 278 2.65 -4.06 11.57
C GLU A 278 3.43 -4.69 12.73
N LYS A 279 3.92 -3.88 13.66
CA LYS A 279 4.79 -4.29 14.78
C LYS A 279 4.33 -3.67 16.09
N PRO A 280 4.56 -4.36 17.22
CA PRO A 280 4.36 -3.74 18.54
C PRO A 280 5.27 -2.52 18.70
N ILE A 281 4.83 -1.52 19.49
CA ILE A 281 5.51 -0.23 19.72
C ILE A 281 7.01 -0.41 20.05
N TYR A 282 7.33 -1.31 20.98
CA TYR A 282 8.74 -1.52 21.38
C TYR A 282 9.58 -2.19 20.31
N THR A 283 9.00 -3.08 19.52
CA THR A 283 9.70 -3.70 18.39
C THR A 283 9.97 -2.67 17.32
N TRP A 284 8.96 -1.86 16.99
CA TRP A 284 9.08 -0.77 16.03
C TRP A 284 10.14 0.25 16.46
N LEU A 285 10.06 0.75 17.71
CA LEU A 285 11.03 1.73 18.23
C LEU A 285 12.47 1.17 18.23
N LYS A 286 12.64 -0.10 18.61
CA LYS A 286 13.95 -0.76 18.58
C LYS A 286 14.55 -0.80 17.17
N GLU A 287 13.76 -1.17 16.17
CA GLU A 287 14.21 -1.24 14.78
C GLU A 287 14.48 0.17 14.24
N TYR A 288 13.62 1.13 14.51
CA TYR A 288 13.79 2.51 14.11
C TYR A 288 15.08 3.13 14.69
N ARG A 289 15.42 2.83 15.95
CA ARG A 289 16.71 3.20 16.56
C ARG A 289 17.91 2.63 15.81
N ILE A 290 17.81 1.40 15.35
CA ILE A 290 18.89 0.77 14.59
C ILE A 290 19.03 1.38 13.19
N GLU A 291 17.91 1.70 12.51
CA GLU A 291 17.98 2.40 11.22
C GLU A 291 18.64 3.79 11.38
N LYS A 292 18.25 4.56 12.40
CA LYS A 292 18.91 5.84 12.71
C LYS A 292 20.39 5.68 13.08
N ALA A 293 20.75 4.60 13.75
CA ALA A 293 22.15 4.30 14.02
C ALA A 293 22.95 3.99 12.75
N LYS A 294 22.36 3.34 11.75
CA LYS A 294 22.99 3.11 10.43
C LYS A 294 23.26 4.44 9.72
N GLU A 295 22.31 5.37 9.74
CA GLU A 295 22.51 6.72 9.20
C GLU A 295 23.69 7.40 9.88
N TYR A 296 23.75 7.42 11.24
CA TYR A 296 24.85 8.03 11.97
C TYR A 296 26.21 7.34 11.72
N LEU A 297 26.22 6.00 11.60
CA LEU A 297 27.43 5.25 11.27
C LEU A 297 27.98 5.58 9.88
N THR A 298 27.11 6.00 8.96
CA THR A 298 27.47 6.33 7.58
C THR A 298 27.86 7.78 7.41
N GLU A 299 27.12 8.70 8.07
CA GLU A 299 27.21 10.14 7.82
C GLU A 299 28.12 10.87 8.81
N LYS A 300 28.34 10.31 10.01
CA LYS A 300 29.04 10.95 11.11
C LYS A 300 30.27 10.13 11.51
N GLU A 301 31.32 10.23 10.70
CA GLU A 301 32.58 9.48 10.91
C GLU A 301 33.23 9.76 12.27
N ASP A 302 33.14 11.00 12.76
CA ASP A 302 33.77 11.46 14.03
C ASP A 302 33.03 10.96 15.29
N MET A 303 31.78 10.46 15.17
CA MET A 303 31.04 9.97 16.33
C MET A 303 31.56 8.61 16.77
N SER A 304 31.87 8.47 18.06
CA SER A 304 32.19 7.15 18.62
C SER A 304 30.96 6.21 18.62
N ILE A 305 31.19 4.90 18.63
CA ILE A 305 30.10 3.92 18.72
C ILE A 305 29.28 4.12 20.01
N LEU A 306 29.92 4.59 21.09
CA LEU A 306 29.23 4.90 22.34
C LEU A 306 28.30 6.14 22.18
N ASP A 307 28.78 7.19 21.53
CA ASP A 307 27.98 8.39 21.30
C ASP A 307 26.77 8.10 20.41
N ILE A 308 26.95 7.31 19.35
CA ILE A 308 25.85 6.82 18.51
C ILE A 308 24.85 6.00 19.34
N ALA A 309 25.35 5.07 20.18
CA ALA A 309 24.48 4.29 21.05
C ALA A 309 23.63 5.17 21.94
N MET A 310 24.23 6.20 22.55
CA MET A 310 23.52 7.15 23.43
C MET A 310 22.52 7.99 22.63
N ALA A 311 22.91 8.49 21.47
CA ALA A 311 22.04 9.30 20.59
C ALA A 311 20.78 8.55 20.13
N VAL A 312 20.87 7.22 20.00
CA VAL A 312 19.70 6.39 19.65
C VAL A 312 19.06 5.67 20.87
N GLY A 313 19.34 6.15 22.11
CA GLY A 313 18.65 5.73 23.33
C GLY A 313 19.13 4.44 23.99
N TYR A 314 20.39 4.04 23.75
CA TYR A 314 21.02 2.92 24.48
C TYR A 314 21.99 3.44 25.55
N LYS A 315 21.82 3.00 26.79
CA LYS A 315 22.66 3.42 27.91
C LYS A 315 24.06 2.76 27.93
N SER A 316 24.33 1.82 27.03
CA SER A 316 25.64 1.19 26.93
C SER A 316 25.93 0.69 25.53
N GLN A 317 27.19 0.81 25.11
CA GLN A 317 27.70 0.31 23.85
C GLN A 317 27.49 -1.21 23.70
N ALA A 318 27.63 -1.97 24.78
CA ALA A 318 27.48 -3.42 24.75
C ALA A 318 26.04 -3.86 24.42
N LYS A 319 25.03 -3.21 25.04
CA LYS A 319 23.60 -3.47 24.73
C LYS A 319 23.27 -3.05 23.31
N PHE A 320 23.73 -1.89 22.89
CA PHE A 320 23.58 -1.41 21.53
C PHE A 320 24.19 -2.38 20.51
N GLY A 321 25.47 -2.76 20.70
CA GLY A 321 26.17 -3.67 19.79
C GLY A 321 25.50 -5.03 19.66
N ALA A 322 24.97 -5.58 20.76
CA ALA A 322 24.23 -6.84 20.75
C ALA A 322 22.92 -6.75 19.93
N VAL A 323 22.15 -5.66 20.12
CA VAL A 323 20.90 -5.43 19.37
C VAL A 323 21.19 -5.16 17.90
N PHE A 324 22.18 -4.32 17.60
CA PHE A 324 22.58 -3.99 16.23
C PHE A 324 23.01 -5.26 15.48
N LYS A 325 23.89 -6.08 16.09
CA LYS A 325 24.34 -7.36 15.48
C LYS A 325 23.17 -8.32 15.25
N LYS A 326 22.20 -8.38 16.18
CA LYS A 326 21.03 -9.23 16.03
C LYS A 326 20.15 -8.82 14.83
N ILE A 327 20.03 -7.53 14.56
CA ILE A 327 19.18 -6.98 13.49
C ILE A 327 19.93 -6.93 12.16
N CYS A 328 21.21 -6.50 12.16
CA CYS A 328 21.99 -6.26 10.95
C CYS A 328 22.90 -7.43 10.55
N GLY A 329 23.04 -8.47 11.40
CA GLY A 329 23.94 -9.60 11.17
C GLY A 329 25.40 -9.31 11.48
N MET A 330 25.81 -8.05 11.68
CA MET A 330 27.18 -7.60 11.93
C MET A 330 27.24 -6.54 13.02
N THR A 331 28.42 -6.30 13.57
CA THR A 331 28.64 -5.26 14.59
C THR A 331 28.59 -3.86 13.99
N PRO A 332 28.32 -2.80 14.81
CA PRO A 332 28.37 -1.41 14.35
C PRO A 332 29.71 -1.01 13.70
N ASN A 333 30.85 -1.51 14.24
CA ASN A 333 32.16 -1.24 13.66
C ASN A 333 32.34 -1.92 12.30
N GLU A 334 31.94 -3.19 12.16
CA GLU A 334 31.94 -3.89 10.86
C GLU A 334 31.08 -3.17 9.85
N TYR A 335 29.89 -2.69 10.26
CA TYR A 335 28.97 -1.93 9.38
C TYR A 335 29.60 -0.62 8.89
N ARG A 336 30.25 0.13 9.79
CA ARG A 336 30.98 1.37 9.44
C ARG A 336 32.09 1.09 8.42
N ASN A 337 32.88 0.04 8.63
CA ASN A 337 34.06 -0.29 7.82
C ASN A 337 33.71 -0.91 6.44
N GLN A 338 32.51 -1.42 6.23
CA GLN A 338 32.10 -2.00 4.92
C GLN A 338 31.87 -0.95 3.82
N ARG A 339 31.81 0.32 4.15
CA ARG A 339 31.57 1.41 3.19
C ARG A 339 32.82 2.25 2.89
N HIS A 340 33.99 1.84 3.43
CA HIS A 340 35.31 2.28 3.04
C HIS A 340 36.03 1.14 2.30
#